data_64fdbafb3d2e96ceba0244385df22144
#
_entry.id   64fdbafb3d2e96ceba0244385df22144
#
_cell.length_a   1.000
_cell.length_b   1.000
_cell.length_c   1.000
_cell.angle_alpha   90.00
_cell.angle_beta   90.00
_cell.angle_gamma   90.00
#
_symmetry.space_group_name_H-M   'P 1'
#
loop_
_entity.id
_entity.type
_entity.pdbx_description
1 polymer ?
#
loop_
_entity_poly.entity_id
_entity_poly.type
_entity_poly.pdbx_seq_one_letter_code
_entity_poly.pdbx_strand_id
1 'polypeptide(L)'
;MASTTLGVKVDDALRDRLKAAAQKLNCTPHWLHKQAILAYLDKIERGHLPAEMSHLGADAGGEDEAGDGQSAPTPPFYEFGQDVQPQSVLRAAITAAYRRPESECVPLLLGQARMPNLEKIHAMAAGLVKKLRGKRSGGGVEGLIQEFSLSSQEGVALMCLAEALLRIPDRATRDALIRDKVARGDWKSHMGGSQSLFVNAATWGLMITGKLVAVSSEQSLSKALTRLIGKGGEPLVRKGVNMAMRMMGEQFVSGQTISEALANNRKMESRGFRYSYDMLGEAATTAEDADRYYASYEQAIHAIGKAAAGRGIYEGPGISIKLSALHPRYSRAQRERVMAELLPRVKALTQLARSYDIGLNIDAEEADRLEISLDLLEALCFEPELEGWNGIGFVIQAYQKRAPFVIDYVIDLARRSRHRVMVRLVKGAYWDSEIKRAQVDGLEGYPVYTRKVYTDVAYLACARKLLGAPEAVYPQFATHNAYTLSAIYQLAGQNYYPGQYEFQCLHGMGEPLYDEVVGPLAQGKLNRPCRIYA
;
A
#
# COMPACT_ATOMS: atom_id res chain seq x y z
N MET A 1 31.25 3.19 -17.85
CA MET A 1 32.39 2.30 -18.11
C MET A 1 32.43 1.98 -19.59
N ALA A 2 33.60 2.14 -20.25
CA ALA A 2 33.73 1.79 -21.67
C ALA A 2 33.58 0.27 -21.83
N SER A 3 32.64 -0.17 -22.66
CA SER A 3 32.50 -1.59 -23.00
C SER A 3 33.56 -1.97 -24.03
N THR A 4 34.37 -2.97 -23.72
CA THR A 4 35.39 -3.51 -24.64
C THR A 4 34.83 -4.80 -25.22
N THR A 5 34.89 -4.96 -26.55
CA THR A 5 34.48 -6.20 -27.21
C THR A 5 35.65 -7.17 -27.26
N LEU A 6 35.53 -8.31 -26.60
CA LEU A 6 36.44 -9.45 -26.74
C LEU A 6 35.85 -10.45 -27.75
N GLY A 7 36.55 -10.65 -28.87
CA GLY A 7 36.13 -11.62 -29.90
C GLY A 7 36.76 -12.99 -29.62
N VAL A 8 35.93 -14.02 -29.45
CA VAL A 8 36.36 -15.43 -29.39
C VAL A 8 36.01 -16.09 -30.71
N LYS A 9 37.00 -16.67 -31.41
CA LYS A 9 36.78 -17.48 -32.59
C LYS A 9 36.35 -18.88 -32.15
N VAL A 10 35.20 -19.33 -32.60
CA VAL A 10 34.67 -20.67 -32.33
C VAL A 10 34.38 -21.35 -33.66
N ASP A 11 34.47 -22.68 -33.72
CA ASP A 11 34.08 -23.46 -34.88
C ASP A 11 32.55 -23.50 -35.08
N ASP A 12 32.12 -23.95 -36.21
CA ASP A 12 30.69 -23.98 -36.56
C ASP A 12 29.90 -24.95 -35.65
N ALA A 13 30.50 -26.06 -35.22
CA ALA A 13 29.85 -27.00 -34.33
C ALA A 13 29.56 -26.42 -32.95
N LEU A 14 30.51 -25.67 -32.35
CA LEU A 14 30.34 -25.00 -31.09
C LEU A 14 29.36 -23.84 -31.17
N ARG A 15 29.37 -23.10 -32.30
CA ARG A 15 28.41 -22.04 -32.59
C ARG A 15 26.97 -22.56 -32.63
N ASP A 16 26.74 -23.70 -33.27
CA ASP A 16 25.40 -24.29 -33.42
C ASP A 16 24.92 -24.89 -32.07
N ARG A 17 25.83 -25.49 -31.29
CA ARG A 17 25.54 -25.91 -29.90
C ARG A 17 25.13 -24.73 -29.03
N LEU A 18 25.81 -23.58 -29.14
CA LEU A 18 25.51 -22.35 -28.39
C LEU A 18 24.13 -21.79 -28.78
N LYS A 19 23.79 -21.81 -30.08
CA LYS A 19 22.46 -21.40 -30.56
C LYS A 19 21.36 -22.32 -30.03
N ALA A 20 21.54 -23.62 -30.09
CA ALA A 20 20.58 -24.58 -29.59
C ALA A 20 20.36 -24.46 -28.09
N ALA A 21 21.45 -24.27 -27.32
CA ALA A 21 21.37 -24.06 -25.89
C ALA A 21 20.68 -22.72 -25.54
N ALA A 22 20.97 -21.65 -26.27
CA ALA A 22 20.34 -20.36 -26.11
C ALA A 22 18.82 -20.41 -26.41
N GLN A 23 18.42 -21.12 -27.45
CA GLN A 23 16.99 -21.35 -27.75
C GLN A 23 16.30 -22.14 -26.64
N LYS A 24 16.93 -23.18 -26.13
CA LYS A 24 16.40 -23.98 -25.02
C LYS A 24 16.20 -23.18 -23.74
N LEU A 25 17.07 -22.19 -23.50
CA LEU A 25 17.03 -21.31 -22.32
C LEU A 25 16.28 -20.00 -22.59
N ASN A 26 15.72 -19.82 -23.79
CA ASN A 26 15.03 -18.61 -24.21
C ASN A 26 15.84 -17.32 -24.00
N CYS A 27 17.12 -17.36 -24.35
CA CYS A 27 18.05 -16.24 -24.24
C CYS A 27 18.85 -16.05 -25.54
N THR A 28 19.60 -14.95 -25.65
CA THR A 28 20.47 -14.73 -26.81
C THR A 28 21.77 -15.53 -26.70
N PRO A 29 22.36 -16.03 -27.82
CA PRO A 29 23.67 -16.71 -27.79
C PRO A 29 24.78 -15.85 -27.17
N HIS A 30 24.74 -14.52 -27.41
CA HIS A 30 25.68 -13.58 -26.83
C HIS A 30 25.56 -13.52 -25.28
N TRP A 31 24.34 -13.48 -24.78
CA TRP A 31 24.11 -13.47 -23.32
C TRP A 31 24.58 -14.79 -22.68
N LEU A 32 24.24 -15.93 -23.29
CA LEU A 32 24.68 -17.24 -22.80
C LEU A 32 26.20 -17.36 -22.78
N HIS A 33 26.87 -16.88 -23.86
CA HIS A 33 28.33 -16.87 -23.95
C HIS A 33 28.95 -16.02 -22.82
N LYS A 34 28.43 -14.82 -22.60
CA LYS A 34 28.89 -13.95 -21.50
C LYS A 34 28.74 -14.60 -20.14
N GLN A 35 27.58 -15.23 -19.86
CA GLN A 35 27.34 -15.93 -18.60
C GLN A 35 28.28 -17.16 -18.42
N ALA A 36 28.53 -17.90 -19.49
CA ALA A 36 29.46 -19.02 -19.44
C ALA A 36 30.89 -18.57 -19.11
N ILE A 37 31.36 -17.48 -19.71
CA ILE A 37 32.68 -16.90 -19.41
C ILE A 37 32.75 -16.43 -17.96
N LEU A 38 31.75 -15.72 -17.46
CA LEU A 38 31.71 -15.24 -16.08
C LEU A 38 31.72 -16.42 -15.07
N ALA A 39 30.86 -17.41 -15.29
CA ALA A 39 30.79 -18.60 -14.44
C ALA A 39 32.09 -19.42 -14.43
N TYR A 40 32.84 -19.39 -15.53
CA TYR A 40 34.11 -20.06 -15.64
C TYR A 40 35.24 -19.31 -14.93
N LEU A 41 35.28 -17.98 -15.08
CA LEU A 41 36.20 -17.10 -14.36
C LEU A 41 35.99 -17.22 -12.84
N ASP A 42 34.74 -17.18 -12.39
CA ASP A 42 34.39 -17.38 -10.98
C ASP A 42 34.89 -18.70 -10.41
N LYS A 43 34.89 -19.81 -11.20
CA LYS A 43 35.44 -21.09 -10.77
C LYS A 43 36.96 -21.04 -10.60
N ILE A 44 37.66 -20.42 -11.53
CA ILE A 44 39.11 -20.25 -11.48
C ILE A 44 39.51 -19.37 -10.28
N GLU A 45 38.86 -18.27 -10.09
CA GLU A 45 39.10 -17.33 -8.98
C GLU A 45 38.88 -17.97 -7.59
N ARG A 46 37.97 -18.95 -7.51
CA ARG A 46 37.73 -19.74 -6.29
C ARG A 46 38.67 -20.93 -6.12
N GLY A 47 39.73 -21.03 -6.92
CA GLY A 47 40.70 -22.11 -6.84
C GLY A 47 40.23 -23.44 -7.42
N HIS A 48 39.09 -23.51 -8.11
CA HIS A 48 38.59 -24.70 -8.78
C HIS A 48 39.11 -24.73 -10.23
N LEU A 49 40.34 -25.19 -10.42
CA LEU A 49 40.88 -25.42 -11.75
C LEU A 49 40.19 -26.63 -12.40
N PRO A 50 39.73 -26.55 -13.65
CA PRO A 50 39.29 -27.71 -14.42
C PRO A 50 40.39 -28.75 -14.51
N ALA A 51 40.03 -30.03 -14.53
CA ALA A 51 40.99 -31.13 -14.58
C ALA A 51 41.99 -31.03 -15.75
N GLU A 52 41.53 -30.39 -16.87
CA GLU A 52 42.38 -30.14 -18.04
C GLU A 52 43.43 -29.04 -17.85
N MET A 53 43.30 -28.21 -16.82
CA MET A 53 44.18 -27.07 -16.52
C MET A 53 44.91 -27.24 -15.18
N SER A 54 44.83 -28.39 -14.55
CA SER A 54 45.50 -28.69 -13.26
C SER A 54 47.03 -28.52 -13.31
N HIS A 55 47.65 -28.61 -14.50
CA HIS A 55 49.04 -28.38 -14.73
C HIS A 55 49.47 -26.90 -14.73
N LEU A 56 48.54 -25.96 -14.85
CA LEU A 56 48.82 -24.52 -14.85
C LEU A 56 48.87 -23.91 -13.42
N GLY A 57 48.43 -24.64 -12.41
CA GLY A 57 48.43 -24.22 -11.01
C GLY A 57 49.63 -24.68 -10.17
N ALA A 58 50.62 -25.35 -10.78
CA ALA A 58 51.70 -25.99 -10.04
C ALA A 58 52.92 -25.09 -9.73
N ASP A 59 52.97 -23.84 -10.20
CA ASP A 59 54.12 -22.95 -10.03
C ASP A 59 53.94 -21.77 -9.05
N ALA A 60 52.97 -21.86 -8.14
CA ALA A 60 52.81 -20.88 -7.05
C ALA A 60 53.02 -21.56 -5.69
N GLY A 61 54.19 -22.21 -5.53
CA GLY A 61 54.64 -22.70 -4.24
C GLY A 61 55.50 -21.65 -3.54
N GLY A 62 54.99 -21.03 -2.52
CA GLY A 62 55.68 -20.16 -1.57
C GLY A 62 55.25 -20.53 -0.15
N GLU A 63 56.16 -21.01 0.56
CA GLU A 63 56.34 -21.46 1.94
C GLU A 63 55.29 -21.08 2.98
N ASP A 64 54.90 -22.10 3.76
CA ASP A 64 54.14 -22.01 5.01
C ASP A 64 54.85 -21.11 6.03
N GLU A 65 54.21 -20.03 6.44
CA GLU A 65 54.39 -19.46 7.77
C GLU A 65 53.07 -19.56 8.55
N ALA A 66 53.09 -20.41 9.58
CA ALA A 66 52.07 -20.46 10.61
C ALA A 66 52.07 -19.14 11.38
N GLY A 67 51.06 -18.30 11.17
CA GLY A 67 50.86 -17.03 11.83
C GLY A 67 49.42 -16.84 12.22
N ASP A 68 49.22 -16.81 13.53
CA ASP A 68 48.18 -16.12 14.32
C ASP A 68 46.80 -15.86 13.68
N GLY A 69 45.77 -16.35 14.37
CA GLY A 69 44.35 -16.25 13.99
C GLY A 69 43.79 -14.83 13.85
N GLN A 70 44.22 -14.15 12.79
CA GLN A 70 43.52 -12.96 12.31
C GLN A 70 42.54 -13.40 11.23
N SER A 71 41.25 -13.22 11.53
CA SER A 71 40.18 -13.34 10.51
C SER A 71 40.56 -12.55 9.26
N ALA A 72 40.47 -13.20 8.09
CA ALA A 72 40.68 -12.51 6.81
C ALA A 72 39.89 -11.18 6.78
N PRO A 73 40.51 -10.09 6.30
CA PRO A 73 39.83 -8.81 6.24
C PRO A 73 38.54 -8.94 5.41
N THR A 74 37.41 -8.59 6.00
CA THR A 74 36.13 -8.57 5.30
C THR A 74 36.27 -7.66 4.07
N PRO A 75 35.93 -8.12 2.86
CA PRO A 75 36.05 -7.29 1.67
C PRO A 75 35.25 -5.98 1.85
N PRO A 76 35.78 -4.84 1.40
CA PRO A 76 35.17 -3.52 1.63
C PRO A 76 33.82 -3.33 0.92
N PHE A 77 33.47 -4.21 0.01
CA PHE A 77 32.19 -4.21 -0.70
C PHE A 77 31.48 -5.54 -0.53
N TYR A 78 30.16 -5.44 -0.28
CA TYR A 78 29.31 -6.63 -0.21
C TYR A 78 29.28 -7.33 -1.58
N GLU A 79 29.67 -8.58 -1.64
CA GLU A 79 29.60 -9.38 -2.86
C GLU A 79 28.17 -9.87 -3.08
N PHE A 80 27.39 -9.09 -3.78
CA PHE A 80 25.96 -9.39 -4.09
C PHE A 80 25.72 -10.68 -4.89
N GLY A 81 26.75 -11.36 -5.36
CA GLY A 81 26.61 -12.56 -6.17
C GLY A 81 26.62 -13.89 -5.41
N GLN A 82 27.02 -13.89 -4.14
CA GLN A 82 27.25 -15.15 -3.42
C GLN A 82 25.99 -15.71 -2.74
N ASP A 83 25.03 -14.86 -2.40
CA ASP A 83 23.82 -15.24 -1.66
C ASP A 83 22.54 -15.22 -2.50
N VAL A 84 22.58 -15.71 -3.73
CA VAL A 84 21.35 -15.98 -4.48
C VAL A 84 20.64 -17.15 -3.80
N GLN A 85 19.73 -16.84 -2.88
CA GLN A 85 18.87 -17.85 -2.27
C GLN A 85 18.08 -18.57 -3.37
N PRO A 86 18.05 -19.90 -3.39
CA PRO A 86 17.27 -20.64 -4.35
C PRO A 86 15.79 -20.28 -4.19
N GLN A 87 15.20 -19.75 -5.24
CA GLN A 87 13.78 -19.38 -5.26
C GLN A 87 12.91 -20.57 -5.66
N SER A 88 11.76 -20.73 -5.00
CA SER A 88 10.71 -21.63 -5.49
C SER A 88 10.21 -21.14 -6.86
N VAL A 89 9.60 -22.03 -7.64
CA VAL A 89 9.05 -21.70 -8.97
C VAL A 89 8.10 -20.50 -8.92
N LEU A 90 7.26 -20.43 -7.88
CA LEU A 90 6.32 -19.32 -7.71
C LEU A 90 7.02 -18.00 -7.36
N ARG A 91 8.08 -18.03 -6.53
CA ARG A 91 8.87 -16.84 -6.22
C ARG A 91 9.65 -16.35 -7.45
N ALA A 92 10.23 -17.26 -8.21
CA ALA A 92 10.89 -16.94 -9.47
C ALA A 92 9.93 -16.29 -10.48
N ALA A 93 8.68 -16.76 -10.55
CA ALA A 93 7.64 -16.15 -11.40
C ALA A 93 7.31 -14.72 -10.97
N ILE A 94 7.25 -14.44 -9.66
CA ILE A 94 7.08 -13.08 -9.11
C ILE A 94 8.23 -12.18 -9.55
N THR A 95 9.46 -12.61 -9.36
CA THR A 95 10.66 -11.85 -9.73
C THR A 95 10.70 -11.59 -11.25
N ALA A 96 10.42 -12.60 -12.07
CA ALA A 96 10.39 -12.47 -13.54
C ALA A 96 9.32 -11.51 -14.06
N ALA A 97 8.23 -11.33 -13.32
CA ALA A 97 7.15 -10.42 -13.68
C ALA A 97 7.36 -8.98 -13.24
N TYR A 98 8.46 -8.65 -12.55
CA TYR A 98 8.66 -7.34 -11.90
C TYR A 98 8.48 -6.15 -12.85
N ARG A 99 9.10 -6.19 -14.02
CA ARG A 99 9.02 -5.13 -15.04
C ARG A 99 8.62 -5.67 -16.42
N ARG A 100 7.86 -6.78 -16.45
CA ARG A 100 7.40 -7.39 -17.70
C ARG A 100 6.70 -6.36 -18.58
N PRO A 101 6.93 -6.37 -19.92
CA PRO A 101 6.27 -5.45 -20.85
C PRO A 101 4.75 -5.53 -20.77
N GLU A 102 4.06 -4.39 -20.81
CA GLU A 102 2.59 -4.32 -20.76
C GLU A 102 1.94 -5.01 -21.96
N SER A 103 2.61 -4.99 -23.12
CA SER A 103 2.20 -5.72 -24.33
C SER A 103 2.10 -7.23 -24.13
N GLU A 104 2.83 -7.79 -23.17
CA GLU A 104 2.76 -9.20 -22.80
C GLU A 104 1.73 -9.45 -21.67
N CYS A 105 1.72 -8.57 -20.65
CA CYS A 105 0.86 -8.74 -19.48
C CYS A 105 -0.62 -8.53 -19.80
N VAL A 106 -0.95 -7.44 -20.50
CA VAL A 106 -2.34 -6.99 -20.69
C VAL A 106 -3.19 -7.98 -21.48
N PRO A 107 -2.72 -8.59 -22.59
CA PRO A 107 -3.51 -9.59 -23.30
C PRO A 107 -3.88 -10.81 -22.45
N LEU A 108 -2.95 -11.28 -21.60
CA LEU A 108 -3.20 -12.38 -20.67
C LEU A 108 -4.26 -12.01 -19.63
N LEU A 109 -4.16 -10.82 -19.06
CA LEU A 109 -5.11 -10.32 -18.08
C LEU A 109 -6.51 -10.12 -18.65
N LEU A 110 -6.63 -9.66 -19.91
CA LEU A 110 -7.93 -9.51 -20.59
C LEU A 110 -8.64 -10.86 -20.72
N GLY A 111 -7.90 -11.94 -21.01
CA GLY A 111 -8.45 -13.29 -21.00
C GLY A 111 -8.99 -13.74 -19.65
N GLN A 112 -8.26 -13.39 -18.57
CA GLN A 112 -8.60 -13.73 -17.18
C GLN A 112 -9.70 -12.84 -16.59
N ALA A 113 -9.76 -11.59 -17.01
CA ALA A 113 -10.72 -10.59 -16.51
C ALA A 113 -12.11 -10.68 -17.18
N ARG A 114 -12.41 -11.69 -17.99
CA ARG A 114 -13.73 -11.86 -18.61
C ARG A 114 -14.81 -11.96 -17.54
N MET A 115 -15.77 -11.04 -17.56
CA MET A 115 -16.85 -10.99 -16.59
C MET A 115 -18.10 -11.70 -17.10
N PRO A 116 -18.83 -12.42 -16.24
CA PRO A 116 -20.15 -12.92 -16.59
C PRO A 116 -21.15 -11.75 -16.59
N ASN A 117 -22.16 -11.83 -17.45
CA ASN A 117 -23.31 -10.91 -17.41
C ASN A 117 -22.95 -9.42 -17.40
N LEU A 118 -22.20 -8.94 -18.40
CA LEU A 118 -21.79 -7.54 -18.52
C LEU A 118 -22.99 -6.55 -18.41
N GLU A 119 -24.14 -6.87 -19.00
CA GLU A 119 -25.34 -6.04 -18.92
C GLU A 119 -25.81 -5.83 -17.46
N LYS A 120 -25.82 -6.92 -16.67
CA LYS A 120 -26.18 -6.82 -15.24
C LYS A 120 -25.16 -6.02 -14.44
N ILE A 121 -23.89 -6.15 -14.76
CA ILE A 121 -22.82 -5.35 -14.13
C ILE A 121 -23.01 -3.88 -14.43
N HIS A 122 -23.23 -3.53 -15.71
CA HIS A 122 -23.46 -2.14 -16.14
C HIS A 122 -24.74 -1.55 -15.52
N ALA A 123 -25.85 -2.29 -15.55
CA ALA A 123 -27.11 -1.84 -14.97
C ALA A 123 -26.98 -1.60 -13.46
N MET A 124 -26.32 -2.50 -12.73
CA MET A 124 -26.08 -2.39 -11.30
C MET A 124 -25.18 -1.18 -10.98
N ALA A 125 -24.06 -1.02 -11.69
CA ALA A 125 -23.15 0.09 -11.51
C ALA A 125 -23.81 1.44 -11.79
N ALA A 126 -24.57 1.54 -12.88
CA ALA A 126 -25.34 2.74 -13.22
C ALA A 126 -26.41 3.05 -12.16
N GLY A 127 -27.09 2.02 -11.64
CA GLY A 127 -28.06 2.16 -10.54
C GLY A 127 -27.41 2.71 -9.27
N LEU A 128 -26.24 2.20 -8.87
CA LEU A 128 -25.47 2.70 -7.72
C LEU A 128 -25.06 4.16 -7.92
N VAL A 129 -24.49 4.49 -9.09
CA VAL A 129 -24.09 5.88 -9.41
C VAL A 129 -25.28 6.83 -9.40
N LYS A 130 -26.44 6.42 -9.95
CA LYS A 130 -27.67 7.22 -9.92
C LYS A 130 -28.14 7.47 -8.50
N LYS A 131 -28.13 6.46 -7.64
CA LYS A 131 -28.48 6.61 -6.22
C LYS A 131 -27.52 7.57 -5.50
N LEU A 132 -26.21 7.44 -5.73
CA LEU A 132 -25.20 8.32 -5.14
C LEU A 132 -25.41 9.78 -5.55
N ARG A 133 -25.63 10.03 -6.85
CA ARG A 133 -25.92 11.38 -7.38
C ARG A 133 -27.23 11.96 -6.85
N GLY A 134 -28.19 11.11 -6.50
CA GLY A 134 -29.47 11.52 -5.91
C GLY A 134 -29.41 11.78 -4.40
N LYS A 135 -28.35 11.31 -3.71
CA LYS A 135 -28.14 11.66 -2.30
C LYS A 135 -27.75 13.14 -2.24
N ARG A 136 -28.56 13.94 -1.53
CA ARG A 136 -28.19 15.32 -1.24
C ARG A 136 -26.87 15.31 -0.47
N SER A 137 -25.93 16.17 -0.87
CA SER A 137 -24.68 16.33 -0.15
C SER A 137 -24.96 16.61 1.32
N GLY A 138 -24.43 15.77 2.19
CA GLY A 138 -24.41 16.01 3.62
C GLY A 138 -23.70 17.34 3.90
N GLY A 139 -24.13 18.06 4.91
CA GLY A 139 -23.40 19.23 5.38
C GLY A 139 -22.01 18.81 5.90
N GLY A 140 -21.05 19.73 5.90
CA GLY A 140 -19.70 19.50 6.40
C GLY A 140 -18.65 19.60 5.28
N VAL A 141 -17.57 18.84 5.41
CA VAL A 141 -16.45 18.91 4.47
C VAL A 141 -16.82 18.45 3.05
N GLU A 142 -17.72 17.47 2.91
CA GLU A 142 -18.26 17.06 1.60
C GLU A 142 -18.94 18.24 0.86
N GLY A 143 -19.68 19.05 1.61
CA GLY A 143 -20.29 20.27 1.06
C GLY A 143 -19.26 21.32 0.66
N LEU A 144 -18.13 21.42 1.39
CA LEU A 144 -17.00 22.29 1.02
C LEU A 144 -16.32 21.82 -0.25
N ILE A 145 -16.04 20.51 -0.38
CA ILE A 145 -15.41 19.92 -1.57
C ILE A 145 -16.33 20.05 -2.81
N GLN A 146 -17.66 20.02 -2.63
CA GLN A 146 -18.60 20.22 -3.73
C GLN A 146 -18.72 21.68 -4.13
N GLU A 147 -18.72 22.60 -3.17
CA GLU A 147 -18.76 24.04 -3.42
C GLU A 147 -17.45 24.53 -4.07
N PHE A 148 -16.32 24.10 -3.52
CA PHE A 148 -15.01 24.43 -4.04
C PHE A 148 -14.44 23.23 -4.83
N SER A 149 -14.75 23.17 -6.12
CA SER A 149 -14.23 22.11 -7.01
C SER A 149 -12.72 21.91 -6.79
N LEU A 150 -12.29 20.65 -6.60
CA LEU A 150 -10.87 20.30 -6.40
C LEU A 150 -9.95 20.75 -7.53
N SER A 151 -10.51 21.04 -8.71
CA SER A 151 -9.79 21.57 -9.87
C SER A 151 -9.78 23.10 -9.91
N SER A 152 -10.52 23.78 -9.04
CA SER A 152 -10.51 25.24 -8.93
C SER A 152 -9.30 25.72 -8.12
N GLN A 153 -8.95 27.00 -8.30
CA GLN A 153 -7.86 27.64 -7.57
C GLN A 153 -8.14 27.67 -6.07
N GLU A 154 -9.39 27.86 -5.70
CA GLU A 154 -9.90 27.85 -4.33
C GLU A 154 -9.87 26.44 -3.72
N GLY A 155 -10.27 25.42 -4.48
CA GLY A 155 -10.23 24.02 -4.06
C GLY A 155 -8.80 23.56 -3.79
N VAL A 156 -7.87 23.86 -4.70
CA VAL A 156 -6.43 23.58 -4.51
C VAL A 156 -5.88 24.32 -3.29
N ALA A 157 -6.24 25.59 -3.10
CA ALA A 157 -5.80 26.35 -1.94
C ALA A 157 -6.31 25.76 -0.62
N LEU A 158 -7.56 25.30 -0.58
CA LEU A 158 -8.14 24.63 0.60
C LEU A 158 -7.48 23.29 0.90
N MET A 159 -7.17 22.49 -0.13
CA MET A 159 -6.47 21.21 0.06
C MET A 159 -5.04 21.41 0.59
N CYS A 160 -4.29 22.34 -0.03
CA CYS A 160 -2.95 22.70 0.46
C CYS A 160 -3.00 23.25 1.91
N LEU A 161 -4.01 24.03 2.23
CA LEU A 161 -4.19 24.56 3.58
C LEU A 161 -4.49 23.44 4.59
N ALA A 162 -5.37 22.50 4.25
CA ALA A 162 -5.70 21.37 5.11
C ALA A 162 -4.47 20.49 5.38
N GLU A 163 -3.73 20.13 4.33
CA GLU A 163 -2.51 19.33 4.44
C GLU A 163 -1.44 20.05 5.29
N ALA A 164 -1.22 21.32 5.01
CA ALA A 164 -0.18 22.10 5.70
C ALA A 164 -0.50 22.32 7.18
N LEU A 165 -1.77 22.57 7.52
CA LEU A 165 -2.20 22.75 8.92
C LEU A 165 -2.01 21.48 9.75
N LEU A 166 -2.07 20.31 9.12
CA LEU A 166 -1.82 19.02 9.77
C LEU A 166 -0.32 18.73 9.95
N ARG A 167 0.53 19.24 9.05
CA ARG A 167 1.97 18.93 9.02
C ARG A 167 2.88 19.98 9.65
N ILE A 168 2.46 21.24 9.69
CA ILE A 168 3.30 22.34 10.19
C ILE A 168 3.09 22.54 11.70
N PRO A 169 4.10 22.23 12.54
CA PRO A 169 3.96 22.30 13.98
C PRO A 169 4.01 23.75 14.52
N ASP A 170 4.73 24.64 13.86
CA ASP A 170 4.91 26.02 14.34
C ASP A 170 3.85 26.99 13.80
N ARG A 171 3.48 27.96 14.65
CA ARG A 171 2.43 28.93 14.32
C ARG A 171 2.84 29.92 13.23
N ALA A 172 4.09 30.35 13.22
CA ALA A 172 4.54 31.39 12.30
C ALA A 172 4.51 30.91 10.83
N THR A 173 4.98 29.68 10.59
CA THR A 173 4.95 29.06 9.27
C THR A 173 3.52 28.77 8.82
N ARG A 174 2.64 28.31 9.74
CA ARG A 174 1.21 28.14 9.43
C ARG A 174 0.55 29.44 9.02
N ASP A 175 0.79 30.52 9.77
CA ASP A 175 0.20 31.84 9.50
C ASP A 175 0.69 32.40 8.16
N ALA A 176 1.98 32.20 7.82
CA ALA A 176 2.54 32.58 6.53
C ALA A 176 1.90 31.82 5.35
N LEU A 177 1.69 30.52 5.52
CA LEU A 177 1.04 29.68 4.49
C LEU A 177 -0.44 30.03 4.31
N ILE A 178 -1.19 30.19 5.40
CA ILE A 178 -2.60 30.63 5.34
C ILE A 178 -2.68 31.94 4.56
N ARG A 179 -1.78 32.89 4.86
CA ARG A 179 -1.70 34.17 4.15
C ARG A 179 -1.48 34.01 2.66
N ASP A 180 -0.50 33.18 2.26
CA ASP A 180 -0.18 32.96 0.86
C ASP A 180 -1.31 32.31 0.07
N LYS A 181 -1.95 31.29 0.64
CA LYS A 181 -2.97 30.49 -0.03
C LYS A 181 -4.37 31.12 -0.03
N VAL A 182 -4.74 31.82 1.05
CA VAL A 182 -6.08 32.40 1.19
C VAL A 182 -6.19 33.78 0.53
N ALA A 183 -5.09 34.53 0.39
CA ALA A 183 -5.11 35.89 -0.15
C ALA A 183 -5.53 35.99 -1.62
N ARG A 184 -5.38 34.92 -2.40
CA ARG A 184 -5.55 34.91 -3.87
C ARG A 184 -6.88 34.31 -4.35
N GLY A 185 -7.70 33.70 -3.47
CA GLY A 185 -8.94 33.06 -3.84
C GLY A 185 -10.13 34.03 -3.98
N ASP A 186 -11.02 33.79 -4.94
CA ASP A 186 -12.30 34.51 -5.08
C ASP A 186 -13.39 33.92 -4.18
N TRP A 187 -13.22 34.06 -2.88
CA TRP A 187 -14.13 33.54 -1.86
C TRP A 187 -15.51 34.19 -1.89
N LYS A 188 -15.64 35.38 -2.53
CA LYS A 188 -16.89 36.13 -2.57
C LYS A 188 -17.90 35.49 -3.51
N SER A 189 -17.46 34.90 -4.62
CA SER A 189 -18.33 34.25 -5.60
C SER A 189 -19.04 33.02 -5.04
N HIS A 190 -18.50 32.42 -3.97
CA HIS A 190 -19.05 31.23 -3.32
C HIS A 190 -19.96 31.53 -2.11
N MET A 191 -20.20 32.80 -1.82
CA MET A 191 -21.05 33.20 -0.70
C MET A 191 -22.53 32.87 -0.96
N GLY A 192 -23.11 32.05 -0.08
CA GLY A 192 -24.54 31.71 -0.17
C GLY A 192 -24.88 30.66 -1.22
N GLY A 193 -23.89 30.11 -1.91
CA GLY A 193 -24.07 29.07 -2.93
C GLY A 193 -24.50 27.72 -2.38
N SER A 194 -24.14 27.41 -1.14
CA SER A 194 -24.44 26.12 -0.51
C SER A 194 -25.68 26.19 0.38
N GLN A 195 -26.45 25.09 0.41
CA GLN A 195 -27.54 24.90 1.38
C GLN A 195 -27.04 24.56 2.80
N SER A 196 -25.73 24.28 2.96
CA SER A 196 -25.11 23.99 4.25
C SER A 196 -24.72 25.27 4.98
N LEU A 197 -25.25 25.45 6.18
CA LEU A 197 -24.85 26.55 7.07
C LEU A 197 -23.35 26.51 7.40
N PHE A 198 -22.75 25.30 7.44
CA PHE A 198 -21.33 25.13 7.70
C PHE A 198 -20.47 25.62 6.54
N VAL A 199 -20.81 25.27 5.30
CA VAL A 199 -20.09 25.70 4.09
C VAL A 199 -20.13 27.23 3.98
N ASN A 200 -21.29 27.83 4.19
CA ASN A 200 -21.45 29.28 4.17
C ASN A 200 -20.63 29.96 5.27
N ALA A 201 -20.61 29.40 6.49
CA ALA A 201 -19.82 29.95 7.59
C ALA A 201 -18.30 29.83 7.34
N ALA A 202 -17.85 28.72 6.75
CA ALA A 202 -16.46 28.53 6.36
C ALA A 202 -16.05 29.49 5.23
N THR A 203 -16.89 29.68 4.21
CA THR A 203 -16.69 30.64 3.11
C THR A 203 -16.60 32.08 3.66
N TRP A 204 -17.47 32.44 4.60
CA TRP A 204 -17.40 33.71 5.31
C TRP A 204 -16.09 33.90 6.06
N GLY A 205 -15.63 32.87 6.78
CA GLY A 205 -14.36 32.88 7.48
C GLY A 205 -13.17 33.08 6.54
N LEU A 206 -13.14 32.37 5.41
CA LEU A 206 -12.10 32.48 4.37
C LEU A 206 -12.12 33.88 3.70
N MET A 207 -13.30 34.41 3.39
CA MET A 207 -13.43 35.75 2.82
C MET A 207 -12.93 36.84 3.77
N ILE A 208 -13.29 36.76 5.05
CA ILE A 208 -12.82 37.72 6.07
C ILE A 208 -11.30 37.62 6.21
N THR A 209 -10.75 36.41 6.27
CA THR A 209 -9.31 36.16 6.33
C THR A 209 -8.59 36.67 5.09
N GLY A 210 -9.11 36.37 3.89
CA GLY A 210 -8.56 36.85 2.62
C GLY A 210 -8.54 38.36 2.49
N LYS A 211 -9.63 39.06 2.87
CA LYS A 211 -9.68 40.53 2.90
C LYS A 211 -8.69 41.14 3.91
N LEU A 212 -8.56 40.54 5.09
CA LEU A 212 -7.60 40.99 6.10
C LEU A 212 -6.16 40.85 5.63
N VAL A 213 -5.87 39.79 4.88
CA VAL A 213 -4.53 39.51 4.34
C VAL A 213 -4.21 40.40 3.14
N ALA A 214 -5.17 40.69 2.26
CA ALA A 214 -4.98 41.53 1.06
C ALA A 214 -4.70 43.02 1.38
N VAL A 215 -5.13 43.49 2.54
CA VAL A 215 -5.02 44.94 2.94
C VAL A 215 -3.78 45.23 3.76
N SER A 216 -2.94 44.23 4.10
CA SER A 216 -1.95 44.39 5.16
C SER A 216 -0.52 44.09 4.75
N SER A 217 0.36 45.09 4.84
CA SER A 217 1.79 44.89 5.06
C SER A 217 2.04 44.16 6.38
N GLU A 218 3.18 43.48 6.53
CA GLU A 218 3.51 42.53 7.63
C GLU A 218 3.18 42.98 9.06
N GLN A 219 3.16 44.28 9.31
CA GLN A 219 2.87 44.82 10.66
C GLN A 219 1.37 44.93 11.01
N SER A 220 0.46 44.79 10.05
CA SER A 220 -0.96 45.07 10.25
C SER A 220 -1.84 43.83 10.39
N LEU A 221 -1.37 42.63 10.03
CA LEU A 221 -2.14 41.38 10.25
C LEU A 221 -2.22 41.06 11.74
N SER A 222 -1.09 41.18 12.45
CA SER A 222 -1.07 41.05 13.91
C SER A 222 -1.98 42.11 14.58
N LYS A 223 -1.94 43.35 14.09
CA LYS A 223 -2.81 44.45 14.58
C LYS A 223 -4.28 44.30 14.15
N ALA A 224 -4.58 43.76 12.95
CA ALA A 224 -5.95 43.50 12.51
C ALA A 224 -6.56 42.29 13.22
N LEU A 225 -5.80 41.23 13.39
CA LEU A 225 -6.16 40.11 14.28
C LEU A 225 -6.31 40.58 15.73
N THR A 226 -5.38 41.39 16.24
CA THR A 226 -5.44 41.95 17.58
C THR A 226 -6.64 42.88 17.75
N ARG A 227 -7.08 43.66 16.73
CA ARG A 227 -8.31 44.47 16.79
C ARG A 227 -9.60 43.64 16.70
N LEU A 228 -9.65 42.58 15.92
CA LEU A 228 -10.76 41.61 15.95
C LEU A 228 -10.80 40.85 17.28
N ILE A 229 -9.66 40.52 17.80
CA ILE A 229 -9.41 39.91 19.11
C ILE A 229 -9.84 40.87 20.26
N GLY A 230 -9.45 42.14 20.16
CA GLY A 230 -9.77 43.15 21.18
C GLY A 230 -11.24 43.55 21.30
N LYS A 231 -12.10 43.12 20.34
CA LYS A 231 -13.57 43.30 20.37
C LYS A 231 -14.34 42.04 20.76
N GLY A 232 -13.72 41.10 21.46
CA GLY A 232 -14.39 39.90 21.99
C GLY A 232 -14.53 38.73 20.98
N GLY A 233 -13.84 38.79 19.83
CA GLY A 233 -13.96 37.78 18.75
C GLY A 233 -12.89 36.68 18.75
N GLU A 234 -11.80 36.79 19.51
CA GLU A 234 -10.71 35.78 19.48
C GLU A 234 -11.15 34.37 19.86
N PRO A 235 -11.91 34.16 20.92
CA PRO A 235 -12.32 32.82 21.29
C PRO A 235 -13.26 32.21 20.25
N LEU A 236 -14.07 33.03 19.57
CA LEU A 236 -15.05 32.57 18.59
C LEU A 236 -14.39 32.19 17.25
N VAL A 237 -13.45 33.02 16.75
CA VAL A 237 -12.70 32.75 15.51
C VAL A 237 -11.78 31.55 15.73
N ARG A 238 -11.06 31.49 16.83
CA ARG A 238 -10.20 30.35 17.18
C ARG A 238 -10.99 29.05 17.37
N LYS A 239 -12.18 29.11 17.98
CA LYS A 239 -13.10 27.99 18.11
C LYS A 239 -13.66 27.56 16.76
N GLY A 240 -13.99 28.51 15.87
CA GLY A 240 -14.46 28.23 14.51
C GLY A 240 -13.38 27.57 13.63
N VAL A 241 -12.16 28.11 13.65
CA VAL A 241 -11.02 27.52 12.91
C VAL A 241 -10.66 26.13 13.47
N ASN A 242 -10.57 25.98 14.79
CA ASN A 242 -10.30 24.66 15.40
C ASN A 242 -11.43 23.66 15.10
N MET A 243 -12.68 24.11 15.08
CA MET A 243 -13.81 23.24 14.72
C MET A 243 -13.76 22.83 13.23
N ALA A 244 -13.47 23.77 12.34
CA ALA A 244 -13.29 23.47 10.91
C ALA A 244 -12.10 22.53 10.66
N MET A 245 -10.98 22.75 11.35
CA MET A 245 -9.80 21.87 11.30
C MET A 245 -10.13 20.46 11.83
N ARG A 246 -10.86 20.38 12.93
CA ARG A 246 -11.30 19.12 13.52
C ARG A 246 -12.22 18.37 12.56
N MET A 247 -13.20 19.03 11.97
CA MET A 247 -14.12 18.45 11.01
C MET A 247 -13.42 18.00 9.72
N MET A 248 -12.41 18.74 9.24
CA MET A 248 -11.58 18.30 8.10
C MET A 248 -10.69 17.12 8.51
N GLY A 249 -10.14 17.13 9.71
CA GLY A 249 -9.38 16.02 10.26
C GLY A 249 -10.23 14.75 10.38
N GLU A 250 -11.44 14.87 10.89
CA GLU A 250 -12.41 13.77 11.05
C GLU A 250 -12.83 13.13 9.71
N GLN A 251 -12.67 13.85 8.58
CA GLN A 251 -12.89 13.29 7.24
C GLN A 251 -11.84 12.24 6.86
N PHE A 252 -10.61 12.38 7.34
CA PHE A 252 -9.48 11.53 6.94
C PHE A 252 -8.97 10.66 8.09
N VAL A 253 -9.25 11.04 9.32
CA VAL A 253 -8.76 10.36 10.54
C VAL A 253 -9.93 10.14 11.48
N SER A 254 -10.21 8.90 11.81
CA SER A 254 -11.35 8.55 12.66
C SER A 254 -11.17 8.95 14.14
N GLY A 255 -9.95 9.24 14.57
CA GLY A 255 -9.62 9.74 15.90
C GLY A 255 -8.13 10.02 16.08
N GLN A 256 -7.76 10.87 17.02
CA GLN A 256 -6.35 11.15 17.35
C GLN A 256 -5.72 10.02 18.18
N THR A 257 -6.56 9.24 18.84
CA THR A 257 -6.16 8.05 19.61
C THR A 257 -7.04 6.88 19.20
N ILE A 258 -6.53 5.66 19.40
CA ILE A 258 -7.32 4.44 19.12
C ILE A 258 -8.63 4.42 19.91
N SER A 259 -8.64 4.90 21.14
CA SER A 259 -9.84 4.96 21.99
C SER A 259 -10.89 5.92 21.42
N GLU A 260 -10.47 7.07 20.90
CA GLU A 260 -11.34 8.04 20.21
C GLU A 260 -11.89 7.44 18.91
N ALA A 261 -11.03 6.82 18.10
CA ALA A 261 -11.45 6.17 16.87
C ALA A 261 -12.49 5.07 17.10
N LEU A 262 -12.26 4.21 18.11
CA LEU A 262 -13.22 3.18 18.52
C LEU A 262 -14.57 3.78 18.96
N ALA A 263 -14.55 4.90 19.70
CA ALA A 263 -15.77 5.56 20.16
C ALA A 263 -16.55 6.18 18.98
N ASN A 264 -15.87 6.89 18.08
CA ASN A 264 -16.46 7.56 16.93
C ASN A 264 -17.10 6.57 15.94
N ASN A 265 -16.50 5.39 15.80
CA ASN A 265 -16.91 4.38 14.82
C ASN A 265 -18.08 3.50 15.25
N ARG A 266 -18.48 3.50 16.54
CA ARG A 266 -19.60 2.69 17.07
C ARG A 266 -20.89 2.84 16.29
N LYS A 267 -21.20 4.06 15.82
CA LYS A 267 -22.41 4.33 15.04
C LYS A 267 -22.42 3.58 13.70
N MET A 268 -21.29 3.48 13.04
CA MET A 268 -21.16 2.75 11.79
C MET A 268 -21.13 1.24 12.04
N GLU A 269 -20.47 0.78 13.10
CA GLU A 269 -20.51 -0.64 13.49
C GLU A 269 -21.94 -1.11 13.79
N SER A 270 -22.76 -0.30 14.48
CA SER A 270 -24.18 -0.63 14.74
C SER A 270 -25.03 -0.74 13.47
N ARG A 271 -24.56 -0.18 12.34
CA ARG A 271 -25.18 -0.30 11.01
C ARG A 271 -24.66 -1.51 10.21
N GLY A 272 -23.74 -2.31 10.77
CA GLY A 272 -23.19 -3.51 10.16
C GLY A 272 -21.85 -3.31 9.43
N PHE A 273 -21.25 -2.14 9.54
CA PHE A 273 -19.87 -1.92 9.06
C PHE A 273 -18.86 -2.57 10.02
N ARG A 274 -17.70 -2.91 9.50
CA ARG A 274 -16.54 -3.42 10.25
C ARG A 274 -15.38 -2.46 10.09
N TYR A 275 -14.36 -2.60 10.93
CA TYR A 275 -13.19 -1.70 10.89
C TYR A 275 -11.88 -2.47 10.84
N SER A 276 -10.91 -1.92 10.12
CA SER A 276 -9.49 -2.21 10.24
C SER A 276 -8.77 -0.92 10.56
N TYR A 277 -8.22 -0.84 11.77
CA TYR A 277 -7.55 0.37 12.23
C TYR A 277 -6.11 0.42 11.74
N ASP A 278 -5.68 1.59 11.27
CA ASP A 278 -4.29 1.89 10.89
C ASP A 278 -3.76 2.99 11.80
N MET A 279 -2.75 2.67 12.59
CA MET A 279 -2.03 3.65 13.38
C MET A 279 -1.13 4.47 12.45
N LEU A 280 -1.39 5.77 12.32
CA LEU A 280 -0.61 6.63 11.45
C LEU A 280 0.88 6.58 11.82
N GLY A 281 1.71 6.35 10.82
CA GLY A 281 3.15 6.29 10.90
C GLY A 281 3.70 5.18 10.01
N GLU A 282 4.71 5.54 9.24
CA GLU A 282 5.45 4.63 8.36
C GLU A 282 6.88 5.12 8.22
N ALA A 283 7.76 4.31 7.64
CA ALA A 283 9.14 4.65 7.33
C ALA A 283 9.91 5.18 8.55
N ALA A 284 10.00 4.38 9.62
CA ALA A 284 10.87 4.69 10.76
C ALA A 284 12.30 4.95 10.27
N THR A 285 12.91 6.05 10.70
CA THR A 285 14.27 6.43 10.31
C THR A 285 15.30 6.02 11.34
N THR A 286 14.88 5.87 12.60
CA THR A 286 15.72 5.47 13.75
C THR A 286 15.13 4.25 14.46
N ALA A 287 15.92 3.60 15.30
CA ALA A 287 15.44 2.54 16.19
C ALA A 287 14.39 3.06 17.17
N GLU A 288 14.58 4.28 17.69
CA GLU A 288 13.65 4.94 18.61
C GLU A 288 12.29 5.20 17.94
N ASP A 289 12.27 5.59 16.66
CA ASP A 289 11.02 5.70 15.90
C ASP A 289 10.32 4.35 15.80
N ALA A 290 11.06 3.30 15.46
CA ALA A 290 10.52 1.95 15.34
C ALA A 290 9.97 1.43 16.69
N ASP A 291 10.63 1.72 17.81
CA ASP A 291 10.18 1.34 19.15
C ASP A 291 8.90 2.11 19.53
N ARG A 292 8.82 3.39 19.19
CA ARG A 292 7.62 4.21 19.41
C ARG A 292 6.42 3.69 18.60
N TYR A 293 6.61 3.35 17.33
CA TYR A 293 5.56 2.77 16.52
C TYR A 293 5.15 1.38 16.99
N TYR A 294 6.11 0.55 17.40
CA TYR A 294 5.82 -0.75 17.99
C TYR A 294 4.91 -0.63 19.21
N ALA A 295 5.26 0.25 20.16
CA ALA A 295 4.45 0.50 21.36
C ALA A 295 3.04 1.03 20.99
N SER A 296 2.92 1.85 19.94
CA SER A 296 1.63 2.34 19.45
C SER A 296 0.78 1.20 18.87
N TYR A 297 1.35 0.28 18.09
CA TYR A 297 0.65 -0.90 17.59
C TYR A 297 0.22 -1.83 18.73
N GLU A 298 1.09 -2.09 19.70
CA GLU A 298 0.78 -2.92 20.87
C GLU A 298 -0.41 -2.37 21.64
N GLN A 299 -0.39 -1.07 21.98
CA GLN A 299 -1.51 -0.39 22.65
C GLN A 299 -2.80 -0.45 21.82
N ALA A 300 -2.70 -0.26 20.49
CA ALA A 300 -3.84 -0.33 19.61
C ALA A 300 -4.44 -1.74 19.58
N ILE A 301 -3.63 -2.80 19.48
CA ILE A 301 -4.10 -4.18 19.50
C ILE A 301 -4.84 -4.49 20.81
N HIS A 302 -4.33 -4.05 21.95
CA HIS A 302 -5.01 -4.21 23.24
C HIS A 302 -6.39 -3.51 23.28
N ALA A 303 -6.46 -2.28 22.76
CA ALA A 303 -7.71 -1.52 22.75
C ALA A 303 -8.73 -2.13 21.77
N ILE A 304 -8.30 -2.49 20.55
CA ILE A 304 -9.13 -3.13 19.52
C ILE A 304 -9.60 -4.51 20.00
N GLY A 305 -8.69 -5.29 20.59
CA GLY A 305 -8.99 -6.62 21.12
C GLY A 305 -10.09 -6.61 22.18
N LYS A 306 -10.00 -5.67 23.13
CA LYS A 306 -11.06 -5.45 24.13
C LYS A 306 -12.39 -5.03 23.47
N ALA A 307 -12.35 -4.15 22.48
CA ALA A 307 -13.53 -3.68 21.76
C ALA A 307 -14.13 -4.76 20.84
N ALA A 308 -13.33 -5.73 20.40
CA ALA A 308 -13.77 -6.86 19.57
C ALA A 308 -14.76 -7.76 20.33
N ALA A 309 -14.62 -7.87 21.65
CA ALA A 309 -15.54 -8.62 22.53
C ALA A 309 -15.83 -10.05 22.02
N GLY A 310 -14.82 -10.75 21.51
CA GLY A 310 -14.94 -12.14 21.03
C GLY A 310 -15.68 -12.32 19.70
N ARG A 311 -15.89 -11.26 18.91
CA ARG A 311 -16.56 -11.34 17.59
C ARG A 311 -15.74 -12.06 16.52
N GLY A 312 -14.48 -12.33 16.79
CA GLY A 312 -13.59 -13.04 15.88
C GLY A 312 -13.09 -12.20 14.70
N ILE A 313 -12.22 -12.80 13.90
CA ILE A 313 -11.48 -12.13 12.83
C ILE A 313 -12.36 -11.59 11.69
N TYR A 314 -13.49 -12.20 11.41
CA TYR A 314 -14.36 -11.79 10.31
C TYR A 314 -15.31 -10.66 10.71
N GLU A 315 -16.00 -10.76 11.83
CA GLU A 315 -17.02 -9.80 12.26
C GLU A 315 -16.45 -8.69 13.17
N GLY A 316 -15.40 -9.01 13.91
CA GLY A 316 -14.73 -8.06 14.80
C GLY A 316 -13.86 -7.05 14.04
N PRO A 317 -13.47 -5.98 14.73
CA PRO A 317 -12.45 -5.06 14.22
C PRO A 317 -11.09 -5.75 14.13
N GLY A 318 -10.23 -5.25 13.24
CA GLY A 318 -8.85 -5.70 13.10
C GLY A 318 -7.88 -4.52 13.07
N ILE A 319 -6.61 -4.84 12.86
CA ILE A 319 -5.53 -3.85 12.73
C ILE A 319 -4.77 -4.05 11.44
N SER A 320 -4.28 -2.97 10.86
CA SER A 320 -3.31 -2.97 9.77
C SER A 320 -1.99 -2.40 10.27
N ILE A 321 -0.88 -3.04 9.88
CA ILE A 321 0.47 -2.61 10.26
C ILE A 321 1.33 -2.38 9.03
N LYS A 322 2.26 -1.42 9.12
CA LYS A 322 3.29 -1.16 8.12
C LYS A 322 4.64 -1.66 8.63
N LEU A 323 5.28 -2.51 7.85
CA LEU A 323 6.56 -3.11 8.26
C LEU A 323 7.67 -2.05 8.33
N SER A 324 7.61 -1.02 7.50
CA SER A 324 8.55 0.10 7.54
C SER A 324 8.46 0.95 8.81
N ALA A 325 7.33 0.93 9.50
CA ALA A 325 7.20 1.58 10.81
C ALA A 325 7.94 0.83 11.92
N LEU A 326 8.18 -0.48 11.75
CA LEU A 326 8.72 -1.36 12.78
C LEU A 326 10.23 -1.58 12.69
N HIS A 327 10.88 -1.09 11.60
CA HIS A 327 12.31 -1.28 11.40
C HIS A 327 12.92 -0.20 10.49
N PRO A 328 14.00 0.51 10.91
CA PRO A 328 14.56 1.63 10.16
C PRO A 328 15.33 1.22 8.90
N ARG A 329 15.62 -0.05 8.73
CA ARG A 329 16.33 -0.61 7.56
C ARG A 329 15.53 -1.70 6.86
N TYR A 330 14.22 -1.50 6.76
CA TYR A 330 13.32 -2.43 6.08
C TYR A 330 13.50 -2.37 4.57
N SER A 331 14.40 -3.22 4.06
CA SER A 331 14.69 -3.37 2.64
C SER A 331 15.21 -4.77 2.30
N ARG A 332 15.07 -5.17 1.04
CA ARG A 332 15.55 -6.48 0.56
C ARG A 332 17.06 -6.63 0.72
N ALA A 333 17.84 -5.56 0.53
CA ALA A 333 19.29 -5.55 0.70
C ALA A 333 19.74 -5.86 2.15
N GLN A 334 18.85 -5.67 3.13
CA GLN A 334 19.10 -5.92 4.54
C GLN A 334 18.33 -7.16 5.06
N ARG A 335 18.06 -8.13 4.17
CA ARG A 335 17.20 -9.28 4.47
C ARG A 335 17.58 -10.02 5.75
N GLU A 336 18.85 -10.35 5.94
CA GLU A 336 19.30 -11.07 7.14
C GLU A 336 18.99 -10.29 8.41
N ARG A 337 19.30 -9.01 8.39
CA ARG A 337 19.01 -8.12 9.50
C ARG A 337 17.50 -7.96 9.73
N VAL A 338 16.71 -7.83 8.67
CA VAL A 338 15.25 -7.77 8.76
C VAL A 338 14.68 -9.06 9.38
N MET A 339 15.14 -10.22 8.94
CA MET A 339 14.68 -11.49 9.51
C MET A 339 15.12 -11.68 10.96
N ALA A 340 16.28 -11.17 11.35
CA ALA A 340 16.77 -11.27 12.72
C ALA A 340 16.11 -10.26 13.68
N GLU A 341 15.83 -9.02 13.22
CA GLU A 341 15.41 -7.92 14.09
C GLU A 341 13.91 -7.60 13.95
N LEU A 342 13.34 -7.61 12.73
CA LEU A 342 11.95 -7.24 12.49
C LEU A 342 10.99 -8.43 12.68
N LEU A 343 11.33 -9.62 12.20
CA LEU A 343 10.44 -10.79 12.30
C LEU A 343 9.99 -11.07 13.75
N PRO A 344 10.85 -11.03 14.78
CA PRO A 344 10.41 -11.22 16.17
C PRO A 344 9.37 -10.17 16.63
N ARG A 345 9.51 -8.92 16.18
CA ARG A 345 8.56 -7.84 16.49
C ARG A 345 7.19 -8.10 15.84
N VAL A 346 7.19 -8.45 14.55
CA VAL A 346 5.94 -8.75 13.82
C VAL A 346 5.28 -10.00 14.40
N LYS A 347 6.06 -11.04 14.73
CA LYS A 347 5.58 -12.24 15.41
C LYS A 347 4.89 -11.89 16.74
N ALA A 348 5.51 -11.09 17.59
CA ALA A 348 4.95 -10.71 18.88
C ALA A 348 3.60 -9.95 18.73
N LEU A 349 3.52 -8.99 17.80
CA LEU A 349 2.26 -8.28 17.51
C LEU A 349 1.20 -9.24 16.95
N THR A 350 1.58 -10.19 16.12
CA THR A 350 0.66 -11.18 15.54
C THR A 350 0.12 -12.15 16.60
N GLN A 351 0.97 -12.62 17.51
CA GLN A 351 0.56 -13.43 18.66
C GLN A 351 -0.37 -12.66 19.60
N LEU A 352 -0.08 -11.38 19.83
CA LEU A 352 -0.95 -10.51 20.61
C LEU A 352 -2.34 -10.37 19.95
N ALA A 353 -2.39 -10.16 18.63
CA ALA A 353 -3.63 -10.09 17.88
C ALA A 353 -4.41 -11.42 17.95
N ARG A 354 -3.71 -12.55 17.84
CA ARG A 354 -4.29 -13.89 18.02
C ARG A 354 -4.91 -14.06 19.40
N SER A 355 -4.28 -13.57 20.47
CA SER A 355 -4.80 -13.70 21.84
C SER A 355 -6.18 -13.04 22.03
N TYR A 356 -6.51 -12.06 21.18
CA TYR A 356 -7.82 -11.39 21.12
C TYR A 356 -8.72 -11.89 19.99
N ASP A 357 -8.25 -12.81 19.18
CA ASP A 357 -8.92 -13.29 17.94
C ASP A 357 -9.35 -12.12 17.02
N ILE A 358 -8.45 -11.16 16.78
CA ILE A 358 -8.62 -10.05 15.83
C ILE A 358 -7.66 -10.20 14.64
N GLY A 359 -8.12 -9.86 13.44
CA GLY A 359 -7.27 -9.90 12.24
C GLY A 359 -6.16 -8.87 12.27
N LEU A 360 -4.94 -9.28 11.86
CA LEU A 360 -3.79 -8.39 11.66
C LEU A 360 -3.38 -8.45 10.19
N ASN A 361 -3.50 -7.33 9.47
CA ASN A 361 -3.11 -7.19 8.07
C ASN A 361 -1.75 -6.52 7.95
N ILE A 362 -0.85 -7.14 7.17
CA ILE A 362 0.40 -6.53 6.73
C ILE A 362 0.10 -5.70 5.49
N ASP A 363 0.22 -4.38 5.61
CA ASP A 363 -0.01 -3.46 4.50
C ASP A 363 1.10 -3.56 3.44
N ALA A 364 0.72 -3.38 2.18
CA ALA A 364 1.66 -3.30 1.07
C ALA A 364 2.23 -1.90 0.97
N GLU A 365 3.53 -1.83 0.78
CA GLU A 365 4.28 -0.59 0.62
C GLU A 365 4.90 -0.51 -0.80
N GLU A 366 6.06 0.11 -0.99
CA GLU A 366 6.69 0.25 -2.30
C GLU A 366 7.00 -1.11 -2.95
N ALA A 367 7.07 -1.12 -4.27
CA ALA A 367 7.24 -2.34 -5.05
C ALA A 367 8.51 -3.13 -4.72
N ASP A 368 9.60 -2.46 -4.37
CA ASP A 368 10.87 -3.10 -4.00
C ASP A 368 10.84 -3.82 -2.65
N ARG A 369 9.85 -3.52 -1.79
CA ARG A 369 9.64 -4.16 -0.48
C ARG A 369 8.78 -5.42 -0.54
N LEU A 370 8.14 -5.71 -1.69
CA LEU A 370 7.23 -6.85 -1.80
C LEU A 370 7.89 -8.18 -1.45
N GLU A 371 9.08 -8.46 -1.97
CA GLU A 371 9.70 -9.76 -1.77
C GLU A 371 10.12 -10.01 -0.33
N ILE A 372 10.64 -9.00 0.36
CA ILE A 372 10.96 -9.14 1.79
C ILE A 372 9.69 -9.24 2.66
N SER A 373 8.59 -8.59 2.26
CA SER A 373 7.31 -8.76 2.96
C SER A 373 6.74 -10.17 2.81
N LEU A 374 6.97 -10.82 1.66
CA LEU A 374 6.59 -12.21 1.45
C LEU A 374 7.45 -13.19 2.26
N ASP A 375 8.74 -12.90 2.48
CA ASP A 375 9.60 -13.70 3.37
C ASP A 375 9.08 -13.66 4.82
N LEU A 376 8.69 -12.46 5.29
CA LEU A 376 8.10 -12.29 6.62
C LEU A 376 6.73 -12.97 6.73
N LEU A 377 5.87 -12.85 5.72
CA LEU A 377 4.57 -13.54 5.68
C LEU A 377 4.76 -15.05 5.74
N GLU A 378 5.68 -15.61 4.95
CA GLU A 378 5.96 -17.05 4.95
C GLU A 378 6.43 -17.53 6.33
N ALA A 379 7.34 -16.79 6.97
CA ALA A 379 7.80 -17.10 8.32
C ALA A 379 6.66 -17.10 9.34
N LEU A 380 5.74 -16.12 9.27
CA LEU A 380 4.57 -16.06 10.16
C LEU A 380 3.60 -17.23 9.91
N CYS A 381 3.37 -17.60 8.65
CA CYS A 381 2.47 -18.69 8.31
C CYS A 381 2.98 -20.06 8.79
N PHE A 382 4.28 -20.23 8.96
CA PHE A 382 4.87 -21.46 9.51
C PHE A 382 5.23 -21.36 11.00
N GLU A 383 4.82 -20.28 11.66
CA GLU A 383 5.06 -20.12 13.09
C GLU A 383 4.15 -21.05 13.90
N PRO A 384 4.68 -22.02 14.67
CA PRO A 384 3.86 -23.00 15.40
C PRO A 384 2.84 -22.36 16.34
N GLU A 385 3.20 -21.23 16.96
CA GLU A 385 2.33 -20.52 17.88
C GLU A 385 1.15 -19.81 17.17
N LEU A 386 1.12 -19.78 15.85
CA LEU A 386 0.01 -19.23 15.06
C LEU A 386 -0.82 -20.32 14.37
N GLU A 387 -0.47 -21.61 14.53
CA GLU A 387 -1.18 -22.73 13.92
C GLU A 387 -2.68 -22.69 14.25
N GLY A 388 -3.50 -22.94 13.22
CA GLY A 388 -4.96 -22.97 13.32
C GLY A 388 -5.66 -21.63 13.42
N TRP A 389 -4.94 -20.51 13.49
CA TRP A 389 -5.52 -19.18 13.51
C TRP A 389 -5.48 -18.52 12.12
N ASN A 390 -6.62 -18.05 11.64
CA ASN A 390 -6.82 -17.52 10.29
C ASN A 390 -6.84 -15.98 10.23
N GLY A 391 -6.30 -15.30 11.24
CA GLY A 391 -6.28 -13.83 11.32
C GLY A 391 -5.06 -13.17 10.68
N ILE A 392 -4.12 -13.94 10.08
CA ILE A 392 -3.01 -13.39 9.32
C ILE A 392 -3.54 -12.79 8.03
N GLY A 393 -3.24 -11.51 7.77
CA GLY A 393 -3.67 -10.80 6.59
C GLY A 393 -2.49 -10.22 5.80
N PHE A 394 -2.66 -10.12 4.48
CA PHE A 394 -1.67 -9.57 3.56
C PHE A 394 -2.34 -8.74 2.48
N VAL A 395 -1.72 -7.62 2.11
CA VAL A 395 -2.26 -6.71 1.09
C VAL A 395 -1.53 -6.91 -0.24
N ILE A 396 -2.31 -7.04 -1.32
CA ILE A 396 -1.80 -7.20 -2.68
C ILE A 396 -2.27 -6.02 -3.53
N GLN A 397 -1.34 -5.37 -4.22
CA GLN A 397 -1.56 -4.20 -5.05
C GLN A 397 -1.68 -4.61 -6.52
N ALA A 398 -2.88 -4.54 -7.08
CA ALA A 398 -3.17 -4.98 -8.45
C ALA A 398 -2.49 -4.14 -9.54
N TYR A 399 -2.02 -2.92 -9.23
CA TYR A 399 -1.25 -2.12 -10.19
C TYR A 399 0.15 -2.67 -10.46
N GLN A 400 0.68 -3.56 -9.58
CA GLN A 400 1.94 -4.24 -9.82
C GLN A 400 1.76 -5.37 -10.83
N LYS A 401 2.65 -5.44 -11.79
CA LYS A 401 2.67 -6.51 -12.83
C LYS A 401 2.85 -7.91 -12.22
N ARG A 402 3.41 -7.97 -11.00
CA ARG A 402 3.60 -9.19 -10.21
C ARG A 402 2.34 -9.70 -9.51
N ALA A 403 1.30 -8.87 -9.35
CA ALA A 403 0.14 -9.18 -8.50
C ALA A 403 -0.51 -10.56 -8.79
N PRO A 404 -0.75 -10.99 -10.03
CA PRO A 404 -1.33 -12.30 -10.30
C PRO A 404 -0.48 -13.48 -9.81
N PHE A 405 0.84 -13.34 -9.86
CA PHE A 405 1.81 -14.34 -9.41
C PHE A 405 1.96 -14.34 -7.88
N VAL A 406 1.85 -13.16 -7.26
CA VAL A 406 1.80 -13.03 -5.79
C VAL A 406 0.58 -13.76 -5.24
N ILE A 407 -0.58 -13.64 -5.91
CA ILE A 407 -1.80 -14.37 -5.51
C ILE A 407 -1.57 -15.88 -5.59
N ASP A 408 -0.96 -16.39 -6.67
CA ASP A 408 -0.65 -17.82 -6.79
C ASP A 408 0.25 -18.29 -5.66
N TYR A 409 1.28 -17.50 -5.32
CA TYR A 409 2.17 -17.79 -4.20
C TYR A 409 1.45 -17.78 -2.85
N VAL A 410 0.61 -16.78 -2.58
CA VAL A 410 -0.12 -16.67 -1.32
C VAL A 410 -1.14 -17.80 -1.15
N ILE A 411 -1.81 -18.21 -2.23
CA ILE A 411 -2.72 -19.37 -2.22
C ILE A 411 -1.95 -20.66 -1.91
N ASP A 412 -0.79 -20.87 -2.55
CA ASP A 412 0.07 -22.01 -2.26
C ASP A 412 0.58 -22.00 -0.82
N LEU A 413 1.07 -20.85 -0.36
CA LEU A 413 1.52 -20.65 1.01
C LEU A 413 0.42 -20.98 2.03
N ALA A 414 -0.79 -20.46 1.82
CA ALA A 414 -1.95 -20.71 2.66
C ALA A 414 -2.27 -22.22 2.77
N ARG A 415 -2.22 -22.94 1.64
CA ARG A 415 -2.43 -24.39 1.59
C ARG A 415 -1.33 -25.17 2.32
N ARG A 416 -0.06 -24.83 2.08
CA ARG A 416 1.09 -25.49 2.72
C ARG A 416 1.13 -25.27 4.23
N SER A 417 0.77 -24.08 4.69
CA SER A 417 0.77 -23.71 6.11
C SER A 417 -0.55 -24.03 6.83
N ARG A 418 -1.57 -24.47 6.10
CA ARG A 418 -2.92 -24.75 6.64
C ARG A 418 -3.60 -23.54 7.29
N HIS A 419 -3.25 -22.32 6.82
CA HIS A 419 -3.95 -21.10 7.18
C HIS A 419 -4.94 -20.73 6.09
N ARG A 420 -5.99 -19.99 6.45
CA ARG A 420 -6.81 -19.25 5.51
C ARG A 420 -6.43 -17.77 5.61
N VAL A 421 -5.57 -17.31 4.69
CA VAL A 421 -4.98 -15.96 4.75
C VAL A 421 -6.03 -14.91 4.34
N MET A 422 -6.15 -13.83 5.11
CA MET A 422 -6.96 -12.67 4.73
C MET A 422 -6.22 -11.87 3.66
N VAL A 423 -6.76 -11.78 2.44
CA VAL A 423 -6.09 -11.09 1.33
C VAL A 423 -6.84 -9.83 0.96
N ARG A 424 -6.29 -8.67 1.33
CA ARG A 424 -6.80 -7.37 0.87
C ARG A 424 -6.27 -7.08 -0.52
N LEU A 425 -7.16 -7.06 -1.50
CA LEU A 425 -6.83 -6.64 -2.86
C LEU A 425 -7.13 -5.14 -3.01
N VAL A 426 -6.10 -4.37 -3.29
CA VAL A 426 -6.19 -2.92 -3.59
C VAL A 426 -5.70 -2.64 -5.01
N LYS A 427 -6.00 -1.46 -5.56
CA LYS A 427 -5.42 -1.04 -6.84
C LYS A 427 -3.95 -0.68 -6.69
N GLY A 428 -3.60 0.10 -5.68
CA GLY A 428 -2.25 0.53 -5.30
C GLY A 428 -2.20 2.01 -4.95
N ALA A 429 -1.34 2.39 -4.00
CA ALA A 429 -1.31 3.72 -3.42
C ALA A 429 -0.12 4.57 -3.88
N TYR A 430 0.95 3.98 -4.42
CA TYR A 430 2.24 4.65 -4.66
C TYR A 430 2.54 4.87 -6.15
N TRP A 431 1.52 4.98 -7.01
CA TRP A 431 1.71 5.01 -8.47
C TRP A 431 2.68 6.09 -8.93
N ASP A 432 2.50 7.32 -8.47
CA ASP A 432 3.34 8.46 -8.86
C ASP A 432 4.80 8.26 -8.43
N SER A 433 5.01 7.77 -7.22
CA SER A 433 6.34 7.48 -6.66
C SER A 433 7.05 6.36 -7.41
N GLU A 434 6.33 5.27 -7.74
CA GLU A 434 6.88 4.14 -8.49
C GLU A 434 7.28 4.52 -9.91
N ILE A 435 6.46 5.31 -10.60
CA ILE A 435 6.77 5.81 -11.95
C ILE A 435 7.99 6.74 -11.89
N LYS A 436 7.98 7.72 -10.97
CA LYS A 436 9.07 8.68 -10.83
C LYS A 436 10.38 8.00 -10.45
N ARG A 437 10.36 7.08 -9.50
CA ARG A 437 11.54 6.34 -9.06
C ARG A 437 12.15 5.53 -10.21
N ALA A 438 11.33 4.80 -10.97
CA ALA A 438 11.80 4.04 -12.12
C ALA A 438 12.46 4.92 -13.18
N GLN A 439 11.95 6.15 -13.39
CA GLN A 439 12.54 7.13 -14.31
C GLN A 439 13.88 7.70 -13.78
N VAL A 440 13.93 8.05 -12.49
CA VAL A 440 15.16 8.57 -11.84
C VAL A 440 16.27 7.52 -11.86
N ASP A 441 15.92 6.26 -11.59
CA ASP A 441 16.86 5.13 -11.56
C ASP A 441 17.23 4.64 -12.97
N GLY A 442 16.66 5.22 -14.04
CA GLY A 442 16.91 4.83 -15.43
C GLY A 442 16.52 3.39 -15.74
N LEU A 443 15.47 2.87 -15.09
CA LEU A 443 15.06 1.48 -15.26
C LEU A 443 14.36 1.27 -16.62
N GLU A 444 14.63 0.14 -17.25
CA GLU A 444 13.89 -0.30 -18.43
C GLU A 444 12.53 -0.86 -18.00
N GLY A 445 11.47 -0.09 -18.25
CA GLY A 445 10.09 -0.41 -17.85
C GLY A 445 9.77 -0.05 -16.38
N TYR A 446 8.55 -0.35 -15.98
CA TYR A 446 7.99 0.05 -14.69
C TYR A 446 7.48 -1.17 -13.92
N PRO A 447 7.55 -1.18 -12.57
CA PRO A 447 7.01 -2.26 -11.75
C PRO A 447 5.47 -2.26 -11.71
N VAL A 448 4.86 -1.11 -12.05
CA VAL A 448 3.41 -0.87 -12.06
C VAL A 448 2.91 -0.60 -13.48
N TYR A 449 1.61 -0.78 -13.70
CA TYR A 449 0.99 -0.43 -14.97
C TYR A 449 1.00 1.08 -15.19
N THR A 450 1.33 1.51 -16.40
CA THR A 450 1.42 2.94 -16.75
C THR A 450 0.05 3.58 -17.01
N ARG A 451 -0.99 2.77 -17.22
CA ARG A 451 -2.35 3.24 -17.45
C ARG A 451 -3.31 2.66 -16.44
N LYS A 452 -4.16 3.51 -15.87
CA LYS A 452 -5.17 3.11 -14.88
C LYS A 452 -6.08 1.97 -15.37
N VAL A 453 -6.46 1.97 -16.65
CA VAL A 453 -7.31 0.92 -17.23
C VAL A 453 -6.67 -0.48 -17.17
N TYR A 454 -5.35 -0.57 -17.24
CA TYR A 454 -4.64 -1.84 -17.10
C TYR A 454 -4.69 -2.34 -15.66
N THR A 455 -4.57 -1.43 -14.70
CA THR A 455 -4.80 -1.76 -13.29
C THR A 455 -6.23 -2.22 -13.03
N ASP A 456 -7.22 -1.60 -13.66
CA ASP A 456 -8.63 -1.99 -13.50
C ASP A 456 -8.87 -3.42 -14.02
N VAL A 457 -8.28 -3.78 -15.17
CA VAL A 457 -8.33 -5.14 -15.72
C VAL A 457 -7.58 -6.14 -14.83
N ALA A 458 -6.36 -5.78 -14.39
CA ALA A 458 -5.57 -6.61 -13.48
C ALA A 458 -6.30 -6.88 -12.16
N TYR A 459 -6.97 -5.87 -11.60
CA TYR A 459 -7.76 -6.01 -10.38
C TYR A 459 -8.86 -7.06 -10.54
N LEU A 460 -9.61 -7.04 -11.64
CA LEU A 460 -10.68 -8.01 -11.91
C LEU A 460 -10.15 -9.42 -12.15
N ALA A 461 -9.03 -9.56 -12.84
CA ALA A 461 -8.34 -10.85 -13.02
C ALA A 461 -7.88 -11.42 -11.66
N CYS A 462 -7.27 -10.59 -10.82
CA CYS A 462 -6.86 -10.93 -9.46
C CYS A 462 -8.05 -11.30 -8.57
N ALA A 463 -9.15 -10.54 -8.64
CA ALA A 463 -10.36 -10.83 -7.88
C ALA A 463 -10.95 -12.20 -8.23
N ARG A 464 -10.94 -12.57 -9.52
CA ARG A 464 -11.37 -13.91 -9.97
C ARG A 464 -10.50 -15.02 -9.37
N LYS A 465 -9.17 -14.85 -9.38
CA LYS A 465 -8.25 -15.81 -8.76
C LYS A 465 -8.52 -16.02 -7.28
N LEU A 466 -8.69 -14.93 -6.52
CA LEU A 466 -8.96 -14.99 -5.09
C LEU A 466 -10.30 -15.68 -4.78
N LEU A 467 -11.36 -15.35 -5.53
CA LEU A 467 -12.67 -16.01 -5.39
C LEU A 467 -12.64 -17.49 -5.77
N GLY A 468 -11.67 -17.91 -6.58
CA GLY A 468 -11.47 -19.29 -7.00
C GLY A 468 -10.79 -20.18 -5.96
N ALA A 469 -10.30 -19.63 -4.84
CA ALA A 469 -9.59 -20.38 -3.79
C ALA A 469 -10.17 -20.10 -2.37
N PRO A 470 -11.47 -20.31 -2.15
CA PRO A 470 -12.15 -19.94 -0.91
C PRO A 470 -11.64 -20.71 0.33
N GLU A 471 -11.04 -21.86 0.13
CA GLU A 471 -10.42 -22.66 1.19
C GLU A 471 -9.08 -22.09 1.67
N ALA A 472 -8.37 -21.39 0.79
CA ALA A 472 -7.02 -20.88 1.06
C ALA A 472 -7.04 -19.42 1.51
N VAL A 473 -7.95 -18.61 0.97
CA VAL A 473 -7.95 -17.17 1.22
C VAL A 473 -9.33 -16.65 1.60
N TYR A 474 -9.34 -15.59 2.42
CA TYR A 474 -10.50 -14.73 2.65
C TYR A 474 -10.31 -13.41 1.93
N PRO A 475 -10.92 -13.23 0.73
CA PRO A 475 -10.76 -12.01 -0.04
C PRO A 475 -11.40 -10.79 0.61
N GLN A 476 -10.67 -9.68 0.61
CA GLN A 476 -11.10 -8.37 1.07
C GLN A 476 -10.92 -7.39 -0.09
N PHE A 477 -12.01 -7.06 -0.79
CA PHE A 477 -11.97 -6.26 -2.02
C PHE A 477 -12.09 -4.77 -1.73
N ALA A 478 -10.96 -4.06 -1.73
CA ALA A 478 -10.91 -2.62 -1.49
C ALA A 478 -11.14 -1.85 -2.80
N THR A 479 -12.24 -1.11 -2.87
CA THR A 479 -12.58 -0.30 -4.05
C THR A 479 -13.60 0.79 -3.70
N HIS A 480 -13.49 1.95 -4.38
CA HIS A 480 -14.51 3.03 -4.36
C HIS A 480 -15.23 3.15 -5.72
N ASN A 481 -15.00 2.19 -6.61
CA ASN A 481 -15.54 2.21 -7.97
C ASN A 481 -16.77 1.32 -8.08
N ALA A 482 -17.92 1.91 -8.42
CA ALA A 482 -19.21 1.21 -8.52
C ALA A 482 -19.19 0.06 -9.56
N TYR A 483 -18.46 0.21 -10.68
CA TYR A 483 -18.34 -0.85 -11.67
C TYR A 483 -17.54 -2.03 -11.12
N THR A 484 -16.38 -1.78 -10.50
CA THR A 484 -15.54 -2.81 -9.88
C THR A 484 -16.31 -3.58 -8.81
N LEU A 485 -17.05 -2.86 -7.95
CA LEU A 485 -17.93 -3.47 -6.93
C LEU A 485 -18.99 -4.37 -7.58
N SER A 486 -19.70 -3.87 -8.60
CA SER A 486 -20.73 -4.62 -9.30
C SER A 486 -20.18 -5.85 -10.02
N ALA A 487 -18.98 -5.75 -10.60
CA ALA A 487 -18.29 -6.85 -11.27
C ALA A 487 -17.94 -7.96 -10.26
N ILE A 488 -17.38 -7.61 -9.10
CA ILE A 488 -17.05 -8.57 -8.04
C ILE A 488 -18.32 -9.23 -7.51
N TYR A 489 -19.38 -8.45 -7.25
CA TYR A 489 -20.66 -8.98 -6.79
C TYR A 489 -21.24 -10.03 -7.75
N GLN A 490 -21.22 -9.77 -9.07
CA GLN A 490 -21.68 -10.71 -10.07
C GLN A 490 -20.73 -11.91 -10.22
N LEU A 491 -19.42 -11.69 -10.11
CA LEU A 491 -18.39 -12.73 -10.21
C LEU A 491 -18.49 -13.74 -9.05
N ALA A 492 -18.75 -13.23 -7.83
CA ALA A 492 -18.93 -14.06 -6.64
C ALA A 492 -20.22 -14.88 -6.64
N GLY A 493 -21.18 -14.51 -7.50
CA GLY A 493 -22.44 -15.22 -7.65
C GLY A 493 -23.47 -14.91 -6.57
N GLN A 494 -24.63 -15.60 -6.65
CA GLN A 494 -25.77 -15.33 -5.77
C GLN A 494 -25.71 -16.10 -4.43
N ASN A 495 -24.97 -17.22 -4.40
CA ASN A 495 -24.87 -18.11 -3.25
C ASN A 495 -23.83 -17.60 -2.23
N TYR A 496 -24.05 -16.39 -1.73
CA TYR A 496 -23.18 -15.81 -0.69
C TYR A 496 -23.40 -16.49 0.66
N TYR A 497 -22.31 -16.75 1.34
CA TYR A 497 -22.30 -17.20 2.74
C TYR A 497 -21.38 -16.32 3.59
N PRO A 498 -21.69 -16.10 4.88
CA PRO A 498 -20.80 -15.36 5.79
C PRO A 498 -19.39 -15.94 5.81
N GLY A 499 -18.39 -15.09 5.67
CA GLY A 499 -17.00 -15.53 5.58
C GLY A 499 -16.52 -15.90 4.16
N GLN A 500 -17.34 -15.75 3.12
CA GLN A 500 -16.87 -15.95 1.74
C GLN A 500 -15.91 -14.85 1.30
N TYR A 501 -16.30 -13.59 1.45
CA TYR A 501 -15.49 -12.39 1.19
C TYR A 501 -16.13 -11.17 1.84
N GLU A 502 -15.38 -10.06 1.86
CA GLU A 502 -15.91 -8.74 2.23
C GLU A 502 -15.43 -7.68 1.24
N PHE A 503 -16.16 -6.57 1.20
CA PHE A 503 -15.65 -5.35 0.60
C PHE A 503 -14.90 -4.51 1.63
N GLN A 504 -14.04 -3.61 1.13
CA GLN A 504 -13.38 -2.61 1.95
C GLN A 504 -13.43 -1.23 1.32
N CYS A 505 -13.40 -0.19 2.15
CA CYS A 505 -13.27 1.20 1.72
C CYS A 505 -12.42 1.99 2.70
N LEU A 506 -11.92 3.13 2.26
CA LEU A 506 -11.25 4.10 3.12
C LEU A 506 -12.26 4.92 3.91
N HIS A 507 -11.93 5.22 5.15
CA HIS A 507 -12.67 6.15 5.99
C HIS A 507 -12.82 7.52 5.29
N GLY A 508 -14.02 8.09 5.37
CA GLY A 508 -14.34 9.39 4.78
C GLY A 508 -14.52 9.41 3.25
N MET A 509 -14.31 8.29 2.56
CA MET A 509 -14.39 8.24 1.09
C MET A 509 -15.45 7.27 0.54
N GLY A 510 -15.63 6.14 1.18
CA GLY A 510 -16.40 5.02 0.63
C GLY A 510 -17.80 4.84 1.20
N GLU A 511 -18.09 5.36 2.36
CA GLU A 511 -19.30 5.09 3.11
C GLU A 511 -20.58 5.35 2.31
N PRO A 512 -20.71 6.43 1.53
CA PRO A 512 -21.93 6.66 0.74
C PRO A 512 -22.23 5.56 -0.28
N LEU A 513 -21.20 4.96 -0.89
CA LEU A 513 -21.35 3.83 -1.80
C LEU A 513 -21.73 2.56 -1.03
N TYR A 514 -21.05 2.30 0.08
CA TYR A 514 -21.24 1.09 0.86
C TYR A 514 -22.48 1.13 1.74
N ASP A 515 -23.09 2.28 1.95
CA ASP A 515 -24.46 2.39 2.46
C ASP A 515 -25.47 1.65 1.58
N GLU A 516 -25.22 1.50 0.29
CA GLU A 516 -26.06 0.72 -0.62
C GLU A 516 -25.73 -0.78 -0.61
N VAL A 517 -24.64 -1.16 0.03
CA VAL A 517 -24.12 -2.54 0.06
C VAL A 517 -24.41 -3.24 1.39
N VAL A 518 -24.12 -2.56 2.50
CA VAL A 518 -24.29 -3.10 3.86
C VAL A 518 -25.75 -3.04 4.26
N GLY A 519 -26.27 -4.17 4.74
CA GLY A 519 -27.66 -4.31 5.19
C GLY A 519 -28.48 -5.32 4.38
N PRO A 520 -29.71 -5.62 4.82
CA PRO A 520 -30.51 -6.72 4.27
C PRO A 520 -31.07 -6.41 2.87
N LEU A 521 -31.19 -7.46 2.06
CA LEU A 521 -31.80 -7.39 0.71
C LEU A 521 -33.22 -6.79 0.73
N ALA A 522 -33.99 -7.07 1.77
CA ALA A 522 -35.36 -6.53 1.93
C ALA A 522 -35.40 -4.98 1.97
N GLN A 523 -34.30 -4.34 2.32
CA GLN A 523 -34.13 -2.88 2.29
C GLN A 523 -33.52 -2.35 0.98
N GLY A 524 -33.41 -3.18 -0.05
CA GLY A 524 -32.78 -2.82 -1.32
C GLY A 524 -31.25 -2.71 -1.26
N LYS A 525 -30.62 -3.29 -0.23
CA LYS A 525 -29.18 -3.37 -0.07
C LYS A 525 -28.63 -4.65 -0.71
N LEU A 526 -27.31 -4.79 -0.81
CA LEU A 526 -26.71 -5.96 -1.44
C LEU A 526 -26.39 -7.11 -0.46
N ASN A 527 -26.58 -6.89 0.82
CA ASN A 527 -26.28 -7.83 1.89
C ASN A 527 -24.83 -8.38 1.81
N ARG A 528 -23.87 -7.49 1.71
CA ARG A 528 -22.45 -7.82 1.76
C ARG A 528 -21.76 -6.99 2.85
N PRO A 529 -20.84 -7.58 3.60
CA PRO A 529 -20.06 -6.84 4.60
C PRO A 529 -19.12 -5.85 3.95
N CYS A 530 -18.92 -4.73 4.61
CA CYS A 530 -17.90 -3.76 4.28
C CYS A 530 -17.06 -3.44 5.53
N ARG A 531 -15.75 -3.53 5.39
CA ARG A 531 -14.78 -3.13 6.41
C ARG A 531 -14.18 -1.78 6.02
N ILE A 532 -14.29 -0.81 6.89
CA ILE A 532 -13.70 0.52 6.73
C ILE A 532 -12.26 0.47 7.23
N TYR A 533 -11.33 0.91 6.40
CA TYR A 533 -9.93 1.15 6.76
C TYR A 533 -9.84 2.56 7.33
N ALA A 534 -9.48 2.71 8.62
CA ALA A 534 -9.61 3.94 9.40
C ALA A 534 -8.40 4.20 10.29
#